data_1306b6585c856c96beeb4f46718f6530
#
_entry.id   1306b6585c856c96beeb4f46718f6530
#
_cell.length_a   1.000
_cell.length_b   1.000
_cell.length_c   1.000
_cell.angle_alpha   90.00
_cell.angle_beta   90.00
_cell.angle_gamma   90.00
#
_symmetry.space_group_name_H-M   'P 1'
#
loop_
_entity.id
_entity.type
_entity.pdbx_description
1 polymer ?
#
loop_
_entity_poly.entity_id
_entity_poly.type
_entity_poly.pdbx_seq_one_letter_code
_entity_poly.pdbx_strand_id
1 'polypeptide(L)'
;KKIICFVTGVPGAGKTLVGLKVATEHLDKDKGNTSVFLSGNKPLVDILQEALTRDRVIQERLNGSKITKKQARESVKAFIQIIHHYRDEYLRDPKAPYDHVAIFDEAQRAWTKDQTVKFMHQKKGISNFQYSEPEFLISCLNRHQDWAVVICLVGGGQEINTGEAGISEWLSAIENQFSDWETRISPNLFDSEYAAQTSIEHLKQKCNVEFNDSLHLSVSMRSFRAEYLSKLIKEILDINENASFTLN
;
A
#
# COMPACT_ATOMS: atom_id res chain seq x y z
N LYS A 1 -6.23 12.19 -14.87
CA LYS A 1 -5.10 11.25 -14.98
C LYS A 1 -5.14 10.29 -13.79
N LYS A 2 -5.03 8.99 -14.02
CA LYS A 2 -5.03 7.97 -12.98
C LYS A 2 -3.69 7.25 -12.93
N ILE A 3 -3.12 7.10 -11.72
CA ILE A 3 -1.76 6.57 -11.55
C ILE A 3 -1.77 5.55 -10.41
N ILE A 4 -1.08 4.43 -10.58
CA ILE A 4 -0.74 3.50 -9.53
C ILE A 4 0.78 3.35 -9.39
N CYS A 5 1.30 3.45 -8.16
CA CYS A 5 2.72 3.38 -7.87
C CYS A 5 3.02 2.20 -6.94
N PHE A 6 4.05 1.43 -7.26
CA PHE A 6 4.56 0.36 -6.40
C PHE A 6 5.91 0.78 -5.81
N VAL A 7 5.91 1.04 -4.51
CA VAL A 7 7.09 1.46 -3.75
C VAL A 7 7.65 0.25 -3.01
N THR A 8 8.87 -0.15 -3.35
CA THR A 8 9.59 -1.23 -2.70
C THR A 8 10.58 -0.70 -1.65
N GLY A 9 11.16 -1.58 -0.87
CA GLY A 9 12.26 -1.20 0.03
C GLY A 9 12.61 -2.32 1.00
N VAL A 10 13.87 -2.31 1.40
CA VAL A 10 14.40 -3.30 2.35
C VAL A 10 13.62 -3.29 3.68
N PRO A 11 13.62 -4.40 4.44
CA PRO A 11 12.99 -4.43 5.75
C PRO A 11 13.52 -3.31 6.66
N GLY A 12 12.60 -2.55 7.25
CA GLY A 12 12.98 -1.41 8.11
C GLY A 12 13.38 -0.12 7.39
N ALA A 13 13.25 -0.03 6.08
CA ALA A 13 13.57 1.19 5.32
C ALA A 13 12.58 2.36 5.51
N GLY A 14 11.50 2.16 6.27
CA GLY A 14 10.56 3.23 6.57
C GLY A 14 9.43 3.38 5.56
N LYS A 15 9.08 2.34 4.80
CA LYS A 15 7.95 2.36 3.84
C LYS A 15 6.67 2.93 4.45
N THR A 16 6.23 2.38 5.58
CA THR A 16 5.06 2.86 6.33
C THR A 16 5.17 4.35 6.68
N LEU A 17 6.38 4.81 7.09
CA LEU A 17 6.62 6.22 7.41
C LEU A 17 6.49 7.13 6.18
N VAL A 18 7.01 6.69 5.04
CA VAL A 18 6.84 7.42 3.75
C VAL A 18 5.36 7.53 3.39
N GLY A 19 4.61 6.43 3.50
CA GLY A 19 3.16 6.44 3.24
C GLY A 19 2.42 7.37 4.17
N LEU A 20 2.74 7.37 5.46
CA LEU A 20 2.16 8.30 6.44
C LEU A 20 2.52 9.76 6.13
N LYS A 21 3.76 10.02 5.73
CA LYS A 21 4.19 11.37 5.34
C LYS A 21 3.38 11.87 4.14
N VAL A 22 3.22 11.06 3.11
CA VAL A 22 2.37 11.39 1.95
C VAL A 22 0.93 11.64 2.40
N ALA A 23 0.37 10.79 3.27
CA ALA A 23 -0.99 10.94 3.76
C ALA A 23 -1.20 12.22 4.56
N THR A 24 -0.18 12.70 5.28
CA THR A 24 -0.30 13.89 6.14
C THR A 24 0.05 15.20 5.44
N GLU A 25 1.01 15.20 4.52
CA GLU A 25 1.45 16.41 3.80
C GLU A 25 0.43 16.90 2.77
N HIS A 26 -0.37 16.00 2.22
CA HIS A 26 -1.38 16.31 1.21
C HIS A 26 -2.80 16.47 1.77
N LEU A 27 -2.94 16.71 3.09
CA LEU A 27 -4.22 17.02 3.75
C LEU A 27 -4.62 18.48 3.54
N ASP A 28 -4.59 18.97 2.32
CA ASP A 28 -5.13 20.30 1.99
C ASP A 28 -6.63 20.20 1.69
N LYS A 29 -7.43 20.26 2.75
CA LYS A 29 -8.89 20.14 2.66
C LYS A 29 -9.53 21.24 1.82
N ASP A 30 -8.90 22.43 1.77
CA ASP A 30 -9.42 23.58 1.04
C ASP A 30 -9.25 23.42 -0.48
N LYS A 31 -8.32 22.55 -0.91
CA LYS A 31 -8.09 22.25 -2.34
C LYS A 31 -8.70 20.93 -2.78
N GLY A 32 -9.43 20.21 -1.92
CA GLY A 32 -10.00 18.89 -2.23
C GLY A 32 -8.94 17.79 -2.42
N ASN A 33 -7.70 18.04 -2.04
CA ASN A 33 -6.61 17.06 -2.10
C ASN A 33 -6.58 16.30 -0.78
N THR A 34 -7.25 15.18 -0.73
CA THR A 34 -7.28 14.33 0.45
C THR A 34 -6.67 12.98 0.14
N SER A 35 -6.09 12.37 1.16
CA SER A 35 -5.45 11.07 1.06
C SER A 35 -5.81 10.19 2.24
N VAL A 36 -5.96 8.88 1.99
CA VAL A 36 -6.23 7.88 3.01
C VAL A 36 -5.10 6.85 3.06
N PHE A 37 -4.63 6.58 4.28
CA PHE A 37 -3.67 5.50 4.57
C PHE A 37 -4.44 4.26 5.04
N LEU A 38 -4.28 3.17 4.34
CA LEU A 38 -5.00 1.92 4.54
C LEU A 38 -4.04 0.79 4.91
N SER A 39 -4.33 0.08 5.99
CA SER A 39 -3.57 -1.11 6.39
C SER A 39 -4.49 -2.23 6.85
N GLY A 40 -4.13 -3.46 6.54
CA GLY A 40 -4.79 -4.67 7.05
C GLY A 40 -4.40 -4.99 8.50
N ASN A 41 -3.34 -4.36 9.03
CA ASN A 41 -2.80 -4.61 10.36
C ASN A 41 -3.48 -3.72 11.41
N LYS A 42 -4.56 -4.23 12.03
CA LYS A 42 -5.32 -3.48 13.03
C LYS A 42 -4.47 -2.96 14.20
N PRO A 43 -3.59 -3.75 14.87
CA PRO A 43 -2.71 -3.24 15.92
C PRO A 43 -1.85 -2.05 15.47
N LEU A 44 -1.31 -2.10 14.25
CA LEU A 44 -0.53 -1.00 13.70
C LEU A 44 -1.41 0.26 13.53
N VAL A 45 -2.59 0.11 12.96
CA VAL A 45 -3.54 1.23 12.77
C VAL A 45 -3.91 1.86 14.11
N ASP A 46 -4.20 1.06 15.13
CA ASP A 46 -4.56 1.55 16.47
C ASP A 46 -3.41 2.37 17.09
N ILE A 47 -2.16 1.89 16.98
CA ILE A 47 -0.96 2.59 17.48
C ILE A 47 -0.74 3.91 16.71
N LEU A 48 -0.82 3.89 15.39
CA LEU A 48 -0.64 5.07 14.56
C LEU A 48 -1.72 6.12 14.84
N GLN A 49 -2.97 5.70 14.95
CA GLN A 49 -4.07 6.60 15.30
C GLN A 49 -3.86 7.26 16.67
N GLU A 50 -3.42 6.51 17.69
CA GLU A 50 -3.18 7.09 19.02
C GLU A 50 -1.97 8.03 19.01
N ALA A 51 -0.86 7.66 18.35
CA ALA A 51 0.34 8.49 18.26
C ALA A 51 0.04 9.84 17.56
N LEU A 52 -0.59 9.80 16.39
CA LEU A 52 -0.93 11.02 15.65
C LEU A 52 -2.04 11.84 16.32
N THR A 53 -2.93 11.21 17.07
CA THR A 53 -3.91 11.93 17.90
C THR A 53 -3.22 12.76 18.97
N ARG A 54 -2.22 12.18 19.66
CA ARG A 54 -1.43 12.90 20.67
C ARG A 54 -0.63 14.02 20.07
N ASP A 55 0.07 13.76 18.97
CA ASP A 55 0.84 14.76 18.26
C ASP A 55 -0.06 15.92 17.82
N ARG A 56 -1.19 15.65 17.20
CA ARG A 56 -2.13 16.69 16.78
C ARG A 56 -2.60 17.58 17.94
N VAL A 57 -2.91 17.00 19.10
CA VAL A 57 -3.29 17.78 20.28
C VAL A 57 -2.14 18.71 20.74
N ILE A 58 -0.89 18.23 20.66
CA ILE A 58 0.29 19.03 21.01
C ILE A 58 0.49 20.16 20.01
N GLN A 59 0.46 19.88 18.71
CA GLN A 59 0.65 20.88 17.65
C GLN A 59 -0.42 21.96 17.71
N GLU A 60 -1.69 21.61 17.87
CA GLU A 60 -2.77 22.57 17.98
C GLU A 60 -2.61 23.48 19.21
N ARG A 61 -2.13 22.95 20.34
CA ARG A 61 -1.83 23.77 21.53
C ARG A 61 -0.67 24.74 21.29
N LEU A 62 0.38 24.31 20.60
CA LEU A 62 1.51 25.16 20.23
C LEU A 62 1.09 26.29 19.31
N ASN A 63 0.11 26.04 18.42
CA ASN A 63 -0.48 27.02 17.51
C ASN A 63 -1.55 27.91 18.17
N GLY A 64 -1.75 27.81 19.49
CA GLY A 64 -2.74 28.61 20.23
C GLY A 64 -4.19 28.10 20.11
N SER A 65 -4.41 27.00 19.43
CA SER A 65 -5.74 26.36 19.29
C SER A 65 -6.02 25.38 20.41
N LYS A 66 -7.32 25.25 20.79
CA LYS A 66 -7.78 24.23 21.74
C LYS A 66 -8.61 23.19 21.01
N ILE A 67 -8.05 21.99 20.84
CA ILE A 67 -8.76 20.83 20.32
C ILE A 67 -8.88 19.77 21.40
N THR A 68 -10.03 19.12 21.49
CA THR A 68 -10.20 17.97 22.39
C THR A 68 -9.52 16.73 21.80
N LYS A 69 -9.09 15.80 22.66
CA LYS A 69 -8.51 14.51 22.19
C LYS A 69 -9.52 13.75 21.32
N LYS A 70 -10.83 13.85 21.58
CA LYS A 70 -11.87 13.23 20.77
C LYS A 70 -11.89 13.79 19.35
N GLN A 71 -11.92 15.12 19.20
CA GLN A 71 -11.89 15.77 17.88
C GLN A 71 -10.60 15.45 17.10
N ALA A 72 -9.44 15.49 17.77
CA ALA A 72 -8.18 15.08 17.17
C ALA A 72 -8.22 13.64 16.66
N ARG A 73 -8.78 12.72 17.46
CA ARG A 73 -8.91 11.31 17.10
C ARG A 73 -9.84 11.09 15.92
N GLU A 74 -10.98 11.76 15.87
CA GLU A 74 -11.91 11.69 14.73
C GLU A 74 -11.24 12.14 13.44
N SER A 75 -10.48 13.24 13.48
CA SER A 75 -9.76 13.71 12.31
C SER A 75 -8.64 12.76 11.85
N VAL A 76 -7.93 12.09 12.79
CA VAL A 76 -6.91 11.09 12.44
C VAL A 76 -7.54 9.84 11.85
N LYS A 77 -8.67 9.38 12.42
CA LYS A 77 -9.41 8.23 11.88
C LYS A 77 -9.95 8.46 10.48
N ALA A 78 -10.16 9.70 10.07
CA ALA A 78 -10.62 10.00 8.73
C ALA A 78 -9.57 9.62 7.66
N PHE A 79 -8.28 9.78 7.94
CA PHE A 79 -7.23 9.49 6.96
C PHE A 79 -6.36 8.27 7.28
N ILE A 80 -6.48 7.64 8.46
CA ILE A 80 -5.84 6.34 8.76
C ILE A 80 -6.92 5.34 9.10
N GLN A 81 -7.09 4.34 8.24
CA GLN A 81 -8.18 3.38 8.34
C GLN A 81 -7.69 1.93 8.18
N ILE A 82 -8.47 1.02 8.74
CA ILE A 82 -8.35 -0.40 8.42
C ILE A 82 -9.00 -0.64 7.05
N ILE A 83 -8.30 -1.35 6.18
CA ILE A 83 -8.73 -1.63 4.81
C ILE A 83 -10.16 -2.21 4.74
N HIS A 84 -10.55 -3.02 5.73
CA HIS A 84 -11.89 -3.61 5.77
C HIS A 84 -13.01 -2.58 6.00
N HIS A 85 -12.74 -1.50 6.76
CA HIS A 85 -13.72 -0.44 6.97
C HIS A 85 -13.92 0.35 5.68
N TYR A 86 -12.84 0.70 4.99
CA TYR A 86 -12.87 1.37 3.69
C TYR A 86 -13.65 0.53 2.66
N ARG A 87 -13.34 -0.77 2.56
CA ARG A 87 -14.09 -1.68 1.69
C ARG A 87 -15.58 -1.71 2.02
N ASP A 88 -15.95 -1.86 3.29
CA ASP A 88 -17.34 -1.99 3.71
C ASP A 88 -18.14 -0.68 3.49
N GLU A 89 -17.48 0.47 3.55
CA GLU A 89 -18.06 1.78 3.25
C GLU A 89 -18.40 1.88 1.76
N TYR A 90 -17.43 1.63 0.89
CA TYR A 90 -17.62 1.79 -0.57
C TYR A 90 -18.34 0.62 -1.26
N LEU A 91 -18.63 -0.44 -0.54
CA LEU A 91 -19.62 -1.43 -0.94
C LEU A 91 -21.05 -0.89 -0.84
N ARG A 92 -21.32 0.00 0.11
CA ARG A 92 -22.63 0.61 0.34
C ARG A 92 -22.83 1.90 -0.43
N ASP A 93 -21.76 2.69 -0.54
CA ASP A 93 -21.79 3.94 -1.29
C ASP A 93 -21.11 3.75 -2.66
N PRO A 94 -21.87 3.83 -3.77
CA PRO A 94 -21.34 3.72 -5.14
C PRO A 94 -20.61 4.97 -5.62
N LYS A 95 -20.63 6.07 -4.87
CA LYS A 95 -19.93 7.30 -5.24
C LYS A 95 -18.42 7.11 -5.18
N ALA A 96 -17.70 8.02 -5.86
CA ALA A 96 -16.26 8.11 -5.71
C ALA A 96 -15.89 8.40 -4.24
N PRO A 97 -14.79 7.82 -3.74
CA PRO A 97 -14.27 8.17 -2.42
C PRO A 97 -14.03 9.68 -2.28
N TYR A 98 -14.08 10.18 -1.05
CA TYR A 98 -13.68 11.56 -0.81
C TYR A 98 -12.20 11.76 -1.12
N ASP A 99 -11.40 10.74 -0.88
CA ASP A 99 -9.96 10.76 -1.06
C ASP A 99 -9.59 10.42 -2.50
N HIS A 100 -8.79 11.27 -3.13
CA HIS A 100 -8.21 11.04 -4.46
C HIS A 100 -6.94 10.19 -4.41
N VAL A 101 -6.31 10.08 -3.24
CA VAL A 101 -5.10 9.31 -3.02
C VAL A 101 -5.34 8.22 -1.97
N ALA A 102 -5.09 6.97 -2.32
CA ALA A 102 -5.10 5.86 -1.39
C ALA A 102 -3.72 5.22 -1.29
N ILE A 103 -3.21 5.11 -0.05
CA ILE A 103 -1.94 4.47 0.26
C ILE A 103 -2.23 3.13 0.93
N PHE A 104 -1.75 2.04 0.33
CA PHE A 104 -1.89 0.68 0.87
C PHE A 104 -0.58 0.22 1.49
N ASP A 105 -0.58 0.04 2.82
CA ASP A 105 0.56 -0.53 3.53
C ASP A 105 0.53 -2.05 3.47
N GLU A 106 1.70 -2.67 3.26
CA GLU A 106 1.85 -4.11 3.07
C GLU A 106 0.96 -4.65 1.94
N ALA A 107 1.00 -4.00 0.78
CA ALA A 107 0.11 -4.28 -0.36
C ALA A 107 0.19 -5.75 -0.84
N GLN A 108 1.32 -6.44 -0.64
CA GLN A 108 1.47 -7.87 -0.96
C GLN A 108 0.56 -8.79 -0.12
N ARG A 109 0.01 -8.29 0.99
CA ARG A 109 -0.92 -9.05 1.86
C ARG A 109 -2.38 -8.92 1.47
N ALA A 110 -2.68 -8.24 0.36
CA ALA A 110 -4.05 -8.14 -0.14
C ALA A 110 -4.63 -9.53 -0.45
N TRP A 111 -5.92 -9.66 -0.29
CA TRP A 111 -6.60 -10.95 -0.45
C TRP A 111 -6.87 -11.28 -1.91
N THR A 112 -6.70 -12.57 -2.25
CA THR A 112 -7.11 -13.12 -3.54
C THR A 112 -8.62 -13.00 -3.73
N LYS A 113 -9.07 -13.14 -4.98
CA LYS A 113 -10.49 -13.17 -5.31
C LYS A 113 -11.25 -14.24 -4.51
N ASP A 114 -10.72 -15.47 -4.47
CA ASP A 114 -11.37 -16.60 -3.77
C ASP A 114 -11.55 -16.31 -2.28
N GLN A 115 -10.52 -15.75 -1.64
CA GLN A 115 -10.59 -15.41 -0.23
C GLN A 115 -11.58 -14.29 0.04
N THR A 116 -11.58 -13.26 -0.80
CA THR A 116 -12.49 -12.11 -0.64
C THR A 116 -13.94 -12.55 -0.86
N VAL A 117 -14.22 -13.30 -1.92
CA VAL A 117 -15.54 -13.86 -2.22
C VAL A 117 -16.04 -14.74 -1.08
N LYS A 118 -15.21 -15.65 -0.59
CA LYS A 118 -15.55 -16.52 0.54
C LYS A 118 -15.88 -15.72 1.81
N PHE A 119 -15.08 -14.72 2.14
CA PHE A 119 -15.31 -13.83 3.28
C PHE A 119 -16.62 -13.05 3.12
N MET A 120 -16.86 -12.47 1.94
CA MET A 120 -18.05 -11.68 1.65
C MET A 120 -19.32 -12.53 1.76
N HIS A 121 -19.29 -13.75 1.25
CA HIS A 121 -20.40 -14.69 1.38
C HIS A 121 -20.63 -15.10 2.84
N GLN A 122 -19.60 -15.56 3.54
CA GLN A 122 -19.73 -16.15 4.87
C GLN A 122 -19.94 -15.13 6.00
N LYS A 123 -19.31 -13.94 5.90
CA LYS A 123 -19.30 -12.94 6.98
C LYS A 123 -20.21 -11.75 6.72
N LYS A 124 -20.52 -11.48 5.46
CA LYS A 124 -21.34 -10.32 5.07
C LYS A 124 -22.66 -10.71 4.41
N GLY A 125 -22.85 -11.98 4.05
CA GLY A 125 -24.06 -12.46 3.36
C GLY A 125 -24.18 -11.96 1.91
N ILE A 126 -23.05 -11.51 1.30
CA ILE A 126 -23.04 -10.96 -0.05
C ILE A 126 -22.55 -12.07 -0.99
N SER A 127 -23.46 -12.66 -1.75
CA SER A 127 -23.16 -13.79 -2.64
C SER A 127 -22.70 -13.40 -4.04
N ASN A 128 -22.93 -12.16 -4.47
CA ASN A 128 -22.61 -11.66 -5.80
C ASN A 128 -21.30 -10.87 -5.86
N PHE A 129 -20.50 -10.85 -4.81
CA PHE A 129 -19.19 -10.22 -4.84
C PHE A 129 -18.22 -11.06 -5.66
N GLN A 130 -17.55 -10.46 -6.65
CA GLN A 130 -16.71 -11.16 -7.63
C GLN A 130 -15.36 -10.51 -7.85
N TYR A 131 -14.88 -9.72 -6.88
CA TYR A 131 -13.61 -9.00 -6.96
C TYR A 131 -12.57 -9.58 -6.01
N SER A 132 -11.30 -9.51 -6.41
CA SER A 132 -10.20 -9.57 -5.44
C SER A 132 -10.17 -8.26 -4.61
N GLU A 133 -9.40 -8.23 -3.55
CA GLU A 133 -9.26 -7.02 -2.74
C GLU A 133 -8.61 -5.88 -3.55
N PRO A 134 -7.49 -6.09 -4.31
CA PRO A 134 -6.94 -5.10 -5.22
C PRO A 134 -7.93 -4.59 -6.27
N GLU A 135 -8.64 -5.49 -6.95
CA GLU A 135 -9.65 -5.12 -7.97
C GLU A 135 -10.70 -4.18 -7.38
N PHE A 136 -11.25 -4.54 -6.21
CA PHE A 136 -12.27 -3.73 -5.57
C PHE A 136 -11.72 -2.35 -5.16
N LEU A 137 -10.53 -2.30 -4.55
CA LEU A 137 -9.94 -1.06 -4.06
C LEU A 137 -9.61 -0.09 -5.21
N ILE A 138 -9.01 -0.58 -6.29
CA ILE A 138 -8.76 0.23 -7.49
C ILE A 138 -10.10 0.70 -8.09
N SER A 139 -11.12 -0.18 -8.14
CA SER A 139 -12.44 0.18 -8.68
C SER A 139 -13.10 1.34 -7.93
N CYS A 140 -12.90 1.43 -6.61
CA CYS A 140 -13.41 2.57 -5.82
C CYS A 140 -12.77 3.89 -6.29
N LEU A 141 -11.44 3.94 -6.41
CA LEU A 141 -10.71 5.11 -6.88
C LEU A 141 -11.01 5.40 -8.36
N ASN A 142 -11.31 4.37 -9.15
CA ASN A 142 -11.63 4.52 -10.57
C ASN A 142 -12.96 5.26 -10.82
N ARG A 143 -13.80 5.43 -9.81
CA ARG A 143 -15.04 6.22 -9.87
C ARG A 143 -14.79 7.73 -10.03
N HIS A 144 -13.60 8.24 -9.67
CA HIS A 144 -13.21 9.61 -9.97
C HIS A 144 -13.14 9.86 -11.47
N GLN A 145 -13.66 11.00 -11.92
CA GLN A 145 -13.71 11.36 -13.34
C GLN A 145 -12.46 12.10 -13.81
N ASP A 146 -11.76 12.77 -12.90
CA ASP A 146 -10.65 13.68 -13.18
C ASP A 146 -9.27 13.02 -12.92
N TRP A 147 -8.97 12.69 -11.68
CA TRP A 147 -7.70 12.05 -11.30
C TRP A 147 -7.84 11.19 -10.05
N ALA A 148 -6.98 10.20 -9.94
CA ALA A 148 -6.80 9.40 -8.73
C ALA A 148 -5.39 8.81 -8.67
N VAL A 149 -4.90 8.56 -7.47
CA VAL A 149 -3.59 7.93 -7.24
C VAL A 149 -3.71 6.79 -6.24
N VAL A 150 -3.15 5.65 -6.59
CA VAL A 150 -2.96 4.51 -5.68
C VAL A 150 -1.47 4.34 -5.41
N ILE A 151 -1.08 4.22 -4.15
CA ILE A 151 0.30 3.97 -3.74
C ILE A 151 0.34 2.66 -2.97
N CYS A 152 1.00 1.65 -3.53
CA CYS A 152 1.21 0.36 -2.92
C CYS A 152 2.60 0.30 -2.28
N LEU A 153 2.67 0.21 -0.95
CA LEU A 153 3.91 -0.01 -0.23
C LEU A 153 4.13 -1.53 -0.12
N VAL A 154 5.18 -2.02 -0.75
CA VAL A 154 5.43 -3.45 -0.92
C VAL A 154 6.63 -3.89 -0.08
N GLY A 155 6.42 -4.81 0.85
CA GLY A 155 7.48 -5.48 1.60
C GLY A 155 7.99 -6.71 0.83
N GLY A 156 9.32 -6.85 0.74
CA GLY A 156 9.95 -8.06 0.20
C GLY A 156 10.33 -9.05 1.30
N GLY A 157 10.54 -10.33 0.92
CA GLY A 157 11.05 -11.37 1.81
C GLY A 157 10.15 -11.74 2.99
N GLN A 158 8.88 -11.38 2.96
CA GLN A 158 7.92 -11.77 3.98
C GLN A 158 7.13 -13.00 3.51
N GLU A 159 6.87 -13.91 4.44
CA GLU A 159 5.97 -15.03 4.16
C GLU A 159 4.58 -14.50 3.80
N ILE A 160 4.05 -14.98 2.68
CA ILE A 160 2.68 -14.74 2.26
C ILE A 160 1.82 -15.83 2.90
N ASN A 161 0.85 -15.42 3.71
CA ASN A 161 -0.07 -16.37 4.34
C ASN A 161 -1.01 -16.99 3.29
N THR A 162 -1.57 -18.16 3.60
CA THR A 162 -2.55 -18.80 2.71
C THR A 162 -3.70 -17.84 2.41
N GLY A 163 -3.88 -17.52 1.12
CA GLY A 163 -4.93 -16.61 0.65
C GLY A 163 -4.49 -15.15 0.48
N GLU A 164 -3.26 -14.77 0.88
CA GLU A 164 -2.65 -13.52 0.44
C GLU A 164 -2.20 -13.66 -1.02
N ALA A 165 -2.47 -12.64 -1.81
CA ALA A 165 -2.34 -12.69 -3.26
C ALA A 165 -0.93 -12.36 -3.77
N GLY A 166 -0.06 -11.86 -2.89
CA GLY A 166 1.17 -11.24 -3.33
C GLY A 166 0.88 -9.99 -4.17
N ILE A 167 1.92 -9.51 -4.86
CA ILE A 167 1.77 -8.32 -5.71
C ILE A 167 1.16 -8.65 -7.08
N SER A 168 1.22 -9.91 -7.49
CA SER A 168 0.72 -10.38 -8.78
C SER A 168 -0.77 -10.12 -8.99
N GLU A 169 -1.58 -10.16 -7.94
CA GLU A 169 -3.02 -9.86 -8.03
C GLU A 169 -3.28 -8.37 -8.35
N TRP A 170 -2.47 -7.46 -7.78
CA TRP A 170 -2.53 -6.04 -8.14
C TRP A 170 -2.20 -5.82 -9.62
N LEU A 171 -1.13 -6.46 -10.10
CA LEU A 171 -0.70 -6.34 -11.49
C LEU A 171 -1.74 -6.95 -12.44
N SER A 172 -2.32 -8.09 -12.08
CA SER A 172 -3.40 -8.72 -12.85
C SER A 172 -4.67 -7.88 -12.88
N ALA A 173 -5.04 -7.23 -11.78
CA ALA A 173 -6.17 -6.31 -11.73
C ALA A 173 -5.98 -5.14 -12.70
N ILE A 174 -4.78 -4.55 -12.72
CA ILE A 174 -4.45 -3.44 -13.64
C ILE A 174 -4.50 -3.93 -15.08
N GLU A 175 -3.84 -5.04 -15.40
CA GLU A 175 -3.79 -5.60 -16.76
C GLU A 175 -5.18 -5.87 -17.33
N ASN A 176 -6.07 -6.42 -16.52
CA ASN A 176 -7.36 -6.92 -16.99
C ASN A 176 -8.50 -5.89 -16.92
N GLN A 177 -8.47 -4.93 -16.00
CA GLN A 177 -9.60 -4.06 -15.73
C GLN A 177 -9.26 -2.56 -15.72
N PHE A 178 -7.97 -2.20 -15.50
CA PHE A 178 -7.54 -0.81 -15.33
C PHE A 178 -6.34 -0.47 -16.20
N SER A 179 -6.28 -1.00 -17.42
CA SER A 179 -5.16 -0.81 -18.35
C SER A 179 -4.95 0.64 -18.80
N ASP A 180 -5.92 1.51 -18.58
CA ASP A 180 -5.84 2.96 -18.79
C ASP A 180 -5.10 3.71 -17.68
N TRP A 181 -4.81 3.05 -16.55
CA TRP A 181 -4.02 3.62 -15.47
C TRP A 181 -2.54 3.61 -15.83
N GLU A 182 -1.86 4.73 -15.60
CA GLU A 182 -0.39 4.80 -15.67
C GLU A 182 0.21 4.06 -14.48
N THR A 183 1.04 3.06 -14.74
CA THR A 183 1.66 2.24 -13.70
C THR A 183 3.12 2.61 -13.54
N ARG A 184 3.53 2.95 -12.31
CA ARG A 184 4.91 3.27 -11.95
C ARG A 184 5.47 2.22 -11.01
N ILE A 185 6.58 1.63 -11.37
CA ILE A 185 7.14 0.46 -10.69
C ILE A 185 8.60 0.72 -10.33
N SER A 186 8.99 0.38 -9.08
CA SER A 186 10.40 0.22 -8.74
C SER A 186 11.01 -0.94 -9.54
N PRO A 187 12.19 -0.77 -10.19
CA PRO A 187 12.88 -1.89 -10.84
C PRO A 187 13.16 -3.07 -9.90
N ASN A 188 13.32 -2.82 -8.61
CA ASN A 188 13.52 -3.87 -7.60
C ASN A 188 12.33 -4.82 -7.44
N LEU A 189 11.15 -4.47 -8.00
CA LEU A 189 10.01 -5.39 -8.00
C LEU A 189 10.25 -6.64 -8.88
N PHE A 190 11.27 -6.63 -9.74
CA PHE A 190 11.75 -7.81 -10.48
C PHE A 190 12.53 -8.80 -9.61
N ASP A 191 12.94 -8.42 -8.40
CA ASP A 191 13.64 -9.33 -7.51
C ASP A 191 12.80 -10.57 -7.19
N SER A 192 13.46 -11.72 -7.07
CA SER A 192 12.82 -13.03 -6.81
C SER A 192 11.90 -13.03 -5.58
N GLU A 193 12.24 -12.23 -4.56
CA GLU A 193 11.46 -12.10 -3.33
C GLU A 193 10.03 -11.58 -3.51
N TYR A 194 9.72 -10.91 -4.63
CA TYR A 194 8.38 -10.40 -4.91
C TYR A 194 7.55 -11.33 -5.80
N ALA A 195 8.18 -12.33 -6.43
CA ALA A 195 7.55 -13.28 -7.35
C ALA A 195 6.64 -12.63 -8.43
N ALA A 196 7.02 -11.41 -8.88
CA ALA A 196 6.20 -10.57 -9.75
C ALA A 196 6.68 -10.51 -11.21
N GLN A 197 7.82 -11.12 -11.52
CA GLN A 197 8.54 -10.97 -12.78
C GLN A 197 7.65 -11.23 -14.01
N THR A 198 7.01 -12.39 -14.06
CA THR A 198 6.11 -12.77 -15.17
C THR A 198 4.93 -11.80 -15.29
N SER A 199 4.33 -11.40 -14.16
CA SER A 199 3.19 -10.47 -14.16
C SER A 199 3.58 -9.08 -14.65
N ILE A 200 4.79 -8.60 -14.33
CA ILE A 200 5.31 -7.33 -14.83
C ILE A 200 5.56 -7.39 -16.34
N GLU A 201 6.10 -8.49 -16.85
CA GLU A 201 6.33 -8.68 -18.28
C GLU A 201 5.03 -8.66 -19.08
N HIS A 202 3.99 -9.31 -18.58
CA HIS A 202 2.65 -9.27 -19.18
C HIS A 202 2.06 -7.85 -19.14
N LEU A 203 2.14 -7.18 -17.99
CA LEU A 203 1.65 -5.83 -17.81
C LEU A 203 2.25 -4.84 -18.81
N LYS A 204 3.57 -4.92 -19.06
CA LYS A 204 4.30 -4.08 -20.03
C LYS A 204 3.77 -4.20 -21.46
N GLN A 205 3.17 -5.32 -21.81
CA GLN A 205 2.66 -5.53 -23.17
C GLN A 205 1.31 -4.82 -23.41
N LYS A 206 0.56 -4.55 -22.34
CA LYS A 206 -0.83 -4.06 -22.42
C LYS A 206 -1.04 -2.69 -21.79
N CYS A 207 -0.17 -2.30 -20.88
CA CYS A 207 -0.35 -1.11 -20.04
C CYS A 207 0.83 -0.14 -20.19
N ASN A 208 0.58 1.13 -19.85
CA ASN A 208 1.64 2.13 -19.76
C ASN A 208 2.42 1.95 -18.45
N VAL A 209 3.61 1.36 -18.53
CA VAL A 209 4.47 1.06 -17.38
C VAL A 209 5.74 1.90 -17.44
N GLU A 210 5.99 2.69 -16.39
CA GLU A 210 7.20 3.48 -16.18
C GLU A 210 8.02 2.91 -15.02
N PHE A 211 9.30 2.64 -15.24
CA PHE A 211 10.22 2.22 -14.18
C PHE A 211 10.92 3.43 -13.58
N ASN A 212 10.99 3.49 -12.23
CA ASN A 212 11.60 4.59 -11.53
C ASN A 212 12.36 4.09 -10.29
N ASP A 213 13.69 4.27 -10.30
CA ASP A 213 14.59 3.86 -9.20
C ASP A 213 14.27 4.57 -7.88
N SER A 214 13.71 5.79 -7.94
CA SER A 214 13.31 6.54 -6.76
C SER A 214 12.15 5.90 -5.98
N LEU A 215 11.51 4.87 -6.53
CA LEU A 215 10.46 4.10 -5.85
C LEU A 215 11.03 2.96 -4.99
N HIS A 216 12.35 2.94 -4.75
CA HIS A 216 13.00 1.97 -3.87
C HIS A 216 13.66 2.64 -2.66
N LEU A 217 13.32 2.15 -1.47
CA LEU A 217 13.96 2.56 -0.22
C LEU A 217 15.06 1.55 0.14
N SER A 218 16.30 1.91 -0.16
CA SER A 218 17.47 1.02 -0.07
C SER A 218 18.10 0.93 1.31
N VAL A 219 17.85 1.89 2.22
CA VAL A 219 18.55 2.01 3.51
C VAL A 219 17.67 1.55 4.66
N SER A 220 18.10 0.53 5.41
CA SER A 220 17.40 0.09 6.62
C SER A 220 17.68 1.02 7.80
N MET A 221 16.63 1.58 8.40
CA MET A 221 16.73 2.41 9.61
C MET A 221 16.85 1.57 10.90
N ARG A 222 16.60 0.27 10.83
CA ARG A 222 16.59 -0.62 12.01
C ARG A 222 17.96 -1.20 12.33
N SER A 223 18.79 -1.42 11.33
CA SER A 223 20.11 -2.04 11.55
C SER A 223 21.05 -1.78 10.37
N PHE A 224 21.98 -0.87 10.55
CA PHE A 224 23.07 -0.62 9.59
C PHE A 224 24.01 -1.83 9.43
N ARG A 225 24.05 -2.72 10.44
CA ARG A 225 24.92 -3.91 10.41
C ARG A 225 24.27 -5.13 9.74
N ALA A 226 22.95 -5.13 9.59
CA ALA A 226 22.23 -6.26 9.02
C ALA A 226 22.18 -6.24 7.48
N GLU A 227 22.55 -5.15 6.83
CA GLU A 227 22.50 -5.04 5.36
C GLU A 227 23.41 -6.08 4.69
N TYR A 228 24.64 -6.23 5.17
CA TYR A 228 25.57 -7.24 4.67
C TYR A 228 25.06 -8.66 4.92
N LEU A 229 24.50 -8.92 6.10
CA LEU A 229 23.94 -10.22 6.44
C LEU A 229 22.71 -10.54 5.60
N SER A 230 21.82 -9.56 5.41
CA SER A 230 20.63 -9.73 4.57
C SER A 230 21.00 -10.00 3.11
N LYS A 231 22.01 -9.28 2.59
CA LYS A 231 22.54 -9.49 1.25
C LYS A 231 23.17 -10.88 1.12
N LEU A 232 23.98 -11.29 2.09
CA LEU A 232 24.58 -12.62 2.13
C LEU A 232 23.51 -13.73 2.13
N ILE A 233 22.49 -13.60 2.99
CA ILE A 233 21.40 -14.58 3.06
C ILE A 233 20.66 -14.63 1.73
N LYS A 234 20.37 -13.48 1.11
CA LYS A 234 19.71 -13.43 -0.21
C LYS A 234 20.53 -14.13 -1.29
N GLU A 235 21.82 -13.86 -1.38
CA GLU A 235 22.72 -14.52 -2.34
C GLU A 235 22.77 -16.04 -2.14
N ILE A 236 22.71 -16.52 -0.89
CA ILE A 236 22.62 -17.94 -0.57
C ILE A 236 21.27 -18.53 -1.02
N LEU A 237 20.18 -17.84 -0.77
CA LEU A 237 18.83 -18.30 -1.13
C LEU A 237 18.62 -18.32 -2.66
N ASP A 238 19.18 -17.35 -3.36
CA ASP A 238 19.13 -17.26 -4.83
C ASP A 238 20.12 -18.24 -5.51
N ILE A 239 20.87 -19.05 -4.73
CA ILE A 239 21.86 -20.03 -5.20
C ILE A 239 22.87 -19.37 -6.15
N ASN A 240 23.35 -18.19 -5.80
CA ASN A 240 24.30 -17.46 -6.63
C ASN A 240 25.72 -18.01 -6.41
N GLU A 241 26.12 -18.98 -7.27
CA GLU A 241 27.43 -19.65 -7.18
C GLU A 241 28.64 -18.68 -7.37
N ASN A 242 28.39 -17.48 -7.85
CA ASN A 242 29.42 -16.47 -8.11
C ASN A 242 29.57 -15.42 -7.02
N ALA A 243 28.88 -15.57 -5.88
CA ALA A 243 28.99 -14.65 -4.77
C ALA A 243 30.42 -14.71 -4.16
N SER A 244 31.29 -13.83 -4.57
CA SER A 244 32.60 -13.66 -3.97
C SER A 244 32.45 -12.98 -2.62
N PHE A 245 32.57 -13.73 -1.53
CA PHE A 245 32.54 -13.20 -0.18
C PHE A 245 33.84 -12.46 0.12
N THR A 246 33.83 -11.16 0.03
CA THR A 246 34.82 -10.31 0.68
C THR A 246 34.28 -9.95 2.07
N LEU A 247 34.58 -10.78 3.05
CA LEU A 247 34.51 -10.43 4.46
C LEU A 247 35.73 -9.56 4.76
N ASN A 248 35.58 -8.25 4.74
CA ASN A 248 36.50 -7.29 5.34
C ASN A 248 35.88 -6.67 6.58
#